data_9a09bdc00b5040d5aab0964813e9c097
#
_entry.id   9a09bdc00b5040d5aab0964813e9c097
#
_cell.length_a   1.000
_cell.length_b   1.000
_cell.length_c   1.000
_cell.angle_alpha   90.00
_cell.angle_beta   90.00
_cell.angle_gamma   90.00
#
_symmetry.space_group_name_H-M   'P 1'
#
loop_
_entity.id
_entity.type
_entity.pdbx_description
1 polymer ?
#
loop_
_entity_poly.entity_id
_entity_poly.type
_entity_poly.pdbx_seq_one_letter_code
_entity_poly.pdbx_strand_id
1 'polypeptide(L)'
;SADEKKRLEYETRQRAIRDYNIGMLTAERRGIEAGRKIGMEEGREKGRTEGVNRINQLNIELSKLGRTEDILKAAVDKEYQEKLLKEFEL
;
A
#
# COMPACT_ATOMS: atom_id res chain seq x y z
N SER A 1 38.98 -27.25 -33.79
CA SER A 1 39.52 -26.24 -34.68
C SER A 1 39.41 -24.85 -34.11
N ALA A 2 40.14 -23.89 -34.67
CA ALA A 2 40.07 -22.50 -34.24
C ALA A 2 38.68 -21.90 -34.39
N ASP A 3 37.92 -22.28 -35.42
CA ASP A 3 36.57 -21.82 -35.68
C ASP A 3 35.56 -22.35 -34.64
N GLU A 4 35.70 -23.60 -34.26
CA GLU A 4 34.89 -24.19 -33.18
C GLU A 4 35.14 -23.53 -31.86
N LYS A 5 36.40 -23.23 -31.53
CA LYS A 5 36.79 -22.55 -30.32
C LYS A 5 36.20 -21.15 -30.26
N LYS A 6 36.24 -20.38 -31.34
CA LYS A 6 35.66 -19.06 -31.45
C LYS A 6 34.15 -19.09 -31.31
N ARG A 7 33.48 -20.07 -31.90
CA ARG A 7 32.04 -20.24 -31.76
C ARG A 7 31.61 -20.53 -30.34
N LEU A 8 32.35 -21.43 -29.66
CA LEU A 8 32.08 -21.77 -28.26
C LEU A 8 32.30 -20.56 -27.35
N GLU A 9 33.37 -19.79 -27.58
CA GLU A 9 33.63 -18.55 -26.83
C GLU A 9 32.51 -17.54 -27.03
N TYR A 10 32.03 -17.37 -28.24
CA TYR A 10 30.92 -16.49 -28.58
C TYR A 10 29.61 -16.91 -27.87
N GLU A 11 29.27 -18.21 -27.99
CA GLU A 11 28.06 -18.76 -27.34
C GLU A 11 28.09 -18.61 -25.82
N THR A 12 29.25 -18.86 -25.22
CA THR A 12 29.46 -18.69 -23.77
C THR A 12 29.24 -17.25 -23.37
N ARG A 13 29.78 -16.30 -24.11
CA ARG A 13 29.61 -14.87 -23.86
C ARG A 13 28.14 -14.45 -24.00
N GLN A 14 27.46 -14.91 -25.04
CA GLN A 14 26.06 -14.59 -25.25
C GLN A 14 25.17 -15.15 -24.13
N ARG A 15 25.50 -16.34 -23.66
CA ARG A 15 24.80 -16.95 -22.52
C ARG A 15 25.01 -16.13 -21.22
N ALA A 16 26.23 -15.71 -20.97
CA ALA A 16 26.56 -14.89 -19.80
C ALA A 16 25.81 -13.55 -19.81
N ILE A 17 25.74 -12.88 -20.98
CA ILE A 17 24.98 -11.63 -21.14
C ILE A 17 23.49 -11.86 -20.89
N ARG A 18 22.94 -12.94 -21.44
CA ARG A 18 21.53 -13.29 -21.26
C ARG A 18 21.20 -13.57 -19.81
N ASP A 19 22.03 -14.36 -19.14
CA ASP A 19 21.84 -14.69 -17.72
C ASP A 19 21.93 -13.45 -16.84
N TYR A 20 22.86 -12.55 -17.14
CA TYR A 20 22.98 -11.25 -16.45
C TYR A 20 21.71 -10.42 -16.62
N ASN A 21 21.21 -10.30 -17.86
CA ASN A 21 19.99 -9.53 -18.14
C ASN A 21 18.77 -10.12 -17.45
N ILE A 22 18.64 -11.45 -17.42
CA ILE A 22 17.55 -12.11 -16.70
C ILE A 22 17.66 -11.85 -15.20
N GLY A 23 18.86 -11.92 -14.64
CA GLY A 23 19.11 -11.61 -13.24
C GLY A 23 18.73 -10.18 -12.87
N MET A 24 19.08 -9.22 -13.73
CA MET A 24 18.72 -7.81 -13.55
C MET A 24 17.20 -7.59 -13.56
N LEU A 25 16.50 -8.17 -14.52
CA LEU A 25 15.05 -8.10 -14.62
C LEU A 25 14.36 -8.71 -13.40
N THR A 26 14.87 -9.85 -12.93
CA THR A 26 14.35 -10.53 -11.74
C THR A 26 14.53 -9.67 -10.50
N ALA A 27 15.71 -9.07 -10.32
CA ALA A 27 15.99 -8.18 -9.19
C ALA A 27 15.08 -6.94 -9.23
N GLU A 28 14.87 -6.36 -10.41
CA GLU A 28 13.98 -5.23 -10.60
C GLU A 28 12.54 -5.58 -10.21
N ARG A 29 12.02 -6.71 -10.69
CA ARG A 29 10.67 -7.17 -10.34
C ARG A 29 10.50 -7.39 -8.84
N ARG A 30 11.49 -8.00 -8.20
CA ARG A 30 11.48 -8.19 -6.74
C ARG A 30 11.47 -6.87 -6.00
N GLY A 31 12.26 -5.91 -6.46
CA GLY A 31 12.29 -4.56 -5.87
C GLY A 31 10.95 -3.84 -6.00
N ILE A 32 10.33 -3.88 -7.19
CA ILE A 32 9.02 -3.29 -7.44
C ILE A 32 7.95 -3.94 -6.55
N GLU A 33 7.93 -5.28 -6.47
CA GLU A 33 6.96 -6.00 -5.65
C GLU A 33 7.14 -5.72 -4.16
N ALA A 34 8.38 -5.67 -3.68
CA ALA A 34 8.68 -5.32 -2.29
C ALA A 34 8.23 -3.89 -1.98
N GLY A 35 8.51 -2.95 -2.88
CA GLY A 35 8.07 -1.56 -2.75
C GLY A 35 6.55 -1.42 -2.75
N ARG A 36 5.86 -2.19 -3.61
CA ARG A 36 4.39 -2.22 -3.66
C ARG A 36 3.79 -2.69 -2.33
N LYS A 37 4.34 -3.75 -1.75
CA LYS A 37 3.88 -4.29 -0.46
C LYS A 37 4.07 -3.29 0.67
N ILE A 38 5.24 -2.65 0.72
CA ILE A 38 5.55 -1.62 1.71
C ILE A 38 4.58 -0.45 1.57
N GLY A 39 4.39 0.05 0.35
CA GLY A 39 3.47 1.15 0.08
C GLY A 39 2.02 0.84 0.45
N MET A 40 1.55 -0.39 0.17
CA MET A 40 0.21 -0.83 0.57
C MET A 40 0.05 -0.87 2.09
N GLU A 41 1.05 -1.39 2.80
CA GLU A 41 1.02 -1.47 4.27
C GLU A 41 1.04 -0.08 4.90
N GLU A 42 1.91 0.80 4.42
CA GLU A 42 1.96 2.19 4.88
C GLU A 42 0.65 2.92 4.61
N GLY A 43 0.06 2.73 3.43
CA GLY A 43 -1.22 3.32 3.06
C GLY A 43 -2.36 2.82 3.93
N ARG A 44 -2.38 1.53 4.23
CA ARG A 44 -3.37 0.92 5.13
C ARG A 44 -3.27 1.48 6.54
N GLU A 45 -2.06 1.58 7.06
CA GLU A 45 -1.81 2.13 8.40
C GLU A 45 -2.21 3.60 8.48
N LYS A 46 -1.82 4.38 7.47
CA LYS A 46 -2.20 5.79 7.37
C LYS A 46 -3.72 5.96 7.32
N GLY A 47 -4.39 5.17 6.48
CA GLY A 47 -5.85 5.21 6.37
C GLY A 47 -6.54 4.86 7.67
N ARG A 48 -6.04 3.85 8.39
CA ARG A 48 -6.56 3.47 9.69
C ARG A 48 -6.40 4.60 10.71
N THR A 49 -5.23 5.21 10.78
CA THR A 49 -4.95 6.33 11.69
C THR A 49 -5.84 7.52 11.37
N GLU A 50 -5.98 7.89 10.11
CA GLU A 50 -6.86 8.98 9.68
C GLU A 50 -8.32 8.68 10.05
N GLY A 51 -8.77 7.44 9.85
CA GLY A 51 -10.11 7.02 10.21
C GLY A 51 -10.40 7.13 11.69
N VAL A 52 -9.49 6.64 12.54
CA VAL A 52 -9.60 6.75 13.99
C VAL A 52 -9.63 8.21 14.43
N ASN A 53 -8.77 9.05 13.86
CA ASN A 53 -8.71 10.48 14.20
C ASN A 53 -10.02 11.18 13.83
N ARG A 54 -10.62 10.85 12.68
CA ARG A 54 -11.91 11.41 12.26
C ARG A 54 -13.04 11.05 13.24
N ILE A 55 -13.10 9.79 13.65
CA ILE A 55 -14.10 9.33 14.62
C ILE A 55 -13.91 10.00 15.97
N ASN A 56 -12.67 10.09 16.44
CA ASN A 56 -12.37 10.78 17.70
C ASN A 56 -12.78 12.25 17.65
N GLN A 57 -12.51 12.93 16.54
CA GLN A 57 -12.90 14.33 16.35
C GLN A 57 -14.43 14.47 16.32
N LEU A 58 -15.14 13.58 15.64
CA LEU A 58 -16.59 13.53 15.64
C LEU A 58 -17.13 13.40 17.07
N ASN A 59 -16.60 12.47 17.84
CA ASN A 59 -17.04 12.24 19.22
C ASN A 59 -16.81 13.47 20.11
N ILE A 60 -15.69 14.17 19.91
CA ILE A 60 -15.40 15.43 20.62
C ILE A 60 -16.46 16.48 20.27
N GLU A 61 -16.76 16.68 19.00
CA GLU A 61 -17.76 17.66 18.55
C GLU A 61 -19.16 17.33 19.06
N LEU A 62 -19.55 16.06 18.99
CA LEU A 62 -20.85 15.61 19.50
C LEU A 62 -20.94 15.80 21.03
N SER A 63 -19.86 15.50 21.74
CA SER A 63 -19.79 15.70 23.19
C SER A 63 -19.95 17.18 23.58
N LYS A 64 -19.28 18.07 22.87
CA LYS A 64 -19.40 19.53 23.08
C LYS A 64 -20.82 20.04 22.91
N LEU A 65 -21.58 19.43 22.01
CA LEU A 65 -22.96 19.79 21.73
C LEU A 65 -23.97 19.06 22.64
N GLY A 66 -23.50 18.21 23.55
CA GLY A 66 -24.37 17.40 24.40
C GLY A 66 -25.10 16.28 23.67
N ARG A 67 -24.64 15.91 22.47
CA ARG A 67 -25.28 14.89 21.62
C ARG A 67 -24.73 13.50 21.94
N THR A 68 -24.76 13.10 23.20
CA THR A 68 -24.21 11.81 23.67
C THR A 68 -24.95 10.62 23.05
N GLU A 69 -26.26 10.72 22.84
CA GLU A 69 -27.03 9.65 22.21
C GLU A 69 -26.57 9.38 20.79
N ASP A 70 -26.17 10.41 20.06
CA ASP A 70 -25.62 10.27 18.72
C ASP A 70 -24.30 9.52 18.71
N ILE A 71 -23.45 9.73 19.73
CA ILE A 71 -22.22 8.98 19.89
C ILE A 71 -22.51 7.49 20.04
N LEU A 72 -23.46 7.15 20.91
CA LEU A 72 -23.87 5.77 21.18
C LEU A 72 -24.49 5.11 19.94
N LYS A 73 -25.35 5.83 19.24
CA LYS A 73 -26.02 5.34 18.04
C LYS A 73 -25.01 5.12 16.90
N ALA A 74 -24.08 6.04 16.70
CA ALA A 74 -23.04 5.93 15.70
C ALA A 74 -22.11 4.76 15.97
N ALA A 75 -21.85 4.42 17.22
CA ALA A 75 -20.99 3.30 17.60
C ALA A 75 -21.53 1.95 17.13
N VAL A 76 -22.84 1.80 16.97
CA VAL A 76 -23.51 0.56 16.56
C VAL A 76 -24.14 0.62 15.17
N ASP A 77 -24.16 1.78 14.53
CA ASP A 77 -24.75 2.01 13.22
C ASP A 77 -23.78 2.79 12.33
N LYS A 78 -23.13 2.08 11.43
CA LYS A 78 -22.12 2.64 10.55
C LYS A 78 -22.68 3.69 9.59
N GLU A 79 -23.86 3.46 9.06
CA GLU A 79 -24.51 4.42 8.15
C GLU A 79 -24.82 5.73 8.88
N TYR A 80 -25.29 5.64 10.11
CA TYR A 80 -25.56 6.80 10.94
C TYR A 80 -24.27 7.56 11.25
N GLN A 81 -23.19 6.85 11.55
CA GLN A 81 -21.89 7.46 11.76
C GLN A 81 -21.41 8.22 10.52
N GLU A 82 -21.58 7.65 9.33
CA GLU A 82 -21.20 8.31 8.08
C GLU A 82 -22.03 9.57 7.83
N LYS A 83 -23.30 9.55 8.18
CA LYS A 83 -24.14 10.76 8.12
C LYS A 83 -23.62 11.86 9.02
N LEU A 84 -23.26 11.52 10.25
CA LEU A 84 -22.71 12.48 11.21
C LEU A 84 -21.37 13.03 10.75
N LEU A 85 -20.51 12.20 10.19
CA LEU A 85 -19.22 12.64 9.63
C LEU A 85 -19.44 13.68 8.53
N LYS A 86 -20.43 13.48 7.68
CA LYS A 86 -20.79 14.44 6.64
C LYS A 86 -21.36 15.73 7.22
N GLU A 87 -22.21 15.64 8.24
CA GLU A 87 -22.80 16.80 8.93
C GLU A 87 -21.70 17.72 9.48
N PHE A 88 -20.64 17.15 10.03
CA PHE A 88 -19.51 17.90 10.61
C PHE A 88 -18.35 18.11 9.64
N GLU A 89 -18.53 17.77 8.38
CA GLU A 89 -17.51 17.91 7.33
C GLU A 89 -16.19 17.17 7.66
N LEU A 90 -16.32 16.01 8.25
CA LEU A 90 -15.23 15.12 8.58
C LEU A 90 -15.24 13.90 7.64
#